data_75f67010a3bed4a976f0a4d735c47bf1
#
_entry.id   75f67010a3bed4a976f0a4d735c47bf1
#
_cell.length_a   1.000
_cell.length_b   1.000
_cell.length_c   1.000
_cell.angle_alpha   90.00
_cell.angle_beta   90.00
_cell.angle_gamma   90.00
#
_symmetry.space_group_name_H-M   'P 1'
#
loop_
_entity.id
_entity.type
_entity.pdbx_description
1 polymer ?
#
loop_
_entity_poly.entity_id
_entity_poly.type
_entity_poly.pdbx_seq_one_letter_code
_entity_poly.pdbx_strand_id
1 'polypeptide(L)'
;MSEYVNVVEIFGENVFNDAVMQARLPKKVYKELKQTMEEGKELTLEIADVVAHEMKEWAIEKGATHYSHWFQPLTGVTAEKHDAFITAPKADGKVLMSFSGKELIKGEPDASSFPSGGLRATFEARGYTAWDCTSPAFVRQDAAGATLCIPTAFCSYTGEALDQKTPLLRSMEAINKEALRLIRLFGNTTSKKVTPSVGAEQEYFLVDAAKFMKRKDLIYTGRTLFGAMPPKGQELDDHYFGTIRQKIAGYMKDVNEELWKLGVSSKTQHNEVAPAQHELAPIYAPANIAVDHNQIIMQTLKRVARRHGLKRSEEHTSE
;
A
#
# COMPACT_ATOMS: atom_id res chain seq x y z
N MET A 1 5.24 -31.60 1.49
CA MET A 1 6.44 -30.88 1.96
C MET A 1 6.24 -29.44 1.55
N SER A 2 6.28 -28.46 2.46
CA SER A 2 6.22 -27.06 2.08
C SER A 2 7.47 -26.72 1.26
N GLU A 3 7.28 -26.15 0.09
CA GLU A 3 8.35 -25.66 -0.74
C GLU A 3 9.20 -24.65 0.06
N TYR A 4 10.50 -24.79 0.05
CA TYR A 4 11.39 -23.85 0.74
C TYR A 4 11.35 -22.52 0.03
N VAL A 5 11.01 -21.47 0.73
CA VAL A 5 10.98 -20.10 0.21
C VAL A 5 12.26 -19.38 0.60
N ASN A 6 13.05 -18.96 -0.37
CA ASN A 6 14.20 -18.11 -0.13
C ASN A 6 13.73 -16.65 -0.04
N VAL A 7 13.55 -16.16 1.18
CA VAL A 7 13.07 -14.78 1.44
C VAL A 7 13.94 -13.72 0.79
N VAL A 8 15.27 -13.93 0.76
CA VAL A 8 16.21 -12.96 0.19
C VAL A 8 15.99 -12.80 -1.32
N GLU A 9 15.65 -13.88 -2.01
CA GLU A 9 15.42 -13.87 -3.47
C GLU A 9 14.06 -13.25 -3.84
N ILE A 10 13.03 -13.52 -3.03
CA ILE A 10 11.68 -13.04 -3.35
C ILE A 10 11.38 -11.63 -2.84
N PHE A 11 12.18 -11.11 -1.87
CA PHE A 11 11.88 -9.83 -1.25
C PHE A 11 11.91 -8.67 -2.25
N GLY A 12 10.76 -8.01 -2.42
CA GLY A 12 10.60 -6.89 -3.34
C GLY A 12 10.62 -7.27 -4.82
N GLU A 13 10.47 -8.57 -5.17
CA GLU A 13 10.48 -8.99 -6.57
C GLU A 13 9.40 -8.32 -7.43
N ASN A 14 8.30 -7.88 -6.80
CA ASN A 14 7.18 -7.18 -7.43
C ASN A 14 7.16 -5.68 -7.13
N VAL A 15 8.30 -5.09 -6.79
CA VAL A 15 8.45 -3.66 -6.48
C VAL A 15 9.40 -2.98 -7.45
N PHE A 16 8.98 -1.86 -8.01
CA PHE A 16 9.85 -0.98 -8.81
C PHE A 16 10.75 -0.19 -7.86
N ASN A 17 11.65 -0.93 -7.19
CA ASN A 17 12.52 -0.44 -6.13
C ASN A 17 13.78 0.23 -6.68
N ASP A 18 14.64 0.70 -5.78
CA ASP A 18 15.87 1.39 -6.12
C ASP A 18 16.81 0.56 -7.03
N ALA A 19 16.93 -0.73 -6.77
CA ALA A 19 17.76 -1.64 -7.59
C ALA A 19 17.20 -1.78 -9.02
N VAL A 20 15.88 -1.89 -9.16
CA VAL A 20 15.20 -1.95 -10.47
C VAL A 20 15.36 -0.61 -11.20
N MET A 21 15.15 0.52 -10.51
CA MET A 21 15.36 1.85 -11.10
C MET A 21 16.79 2.05 -11.56
N GLN A 22 17.77 1.66 -10.74
CA GLN A 22 19.19 1.77 -11.11
C GLN A 22 19.58 0.91 -12.31
N ALA A 23 18.99 -0.28 -12.44
CA ALA A 23 19.26 -1.19 -13.53
C ALA A 23 18.63 -0.76 -14.87
N ARG A 24 17.47 -0.11 -14.83
CA ARG A 24 16.65 0.21 -16.01
C ARG A 24 16.78 1.64 -16.48
N LEU A 25 16.88 2.59 -15.57
CA LEU A 25 16.93 3.99 -15.95
C LEU A 25 18.31 4.41 -16.48
N PRO A 26 18.36 5.28 -17.49
CA PRO A 26 19.61 5.92 -17.87
C PRO A 26 20.25 6.61 -16.65
N LYS A 27 21.58 6.49 -16.50
CA LYS A 27 22.30 6.98 -15.31
C LYS A 27 21.97 8.44 -14.93
N LYS A 28 21.78 9.31 -15.93
CA LYS A 28 21.40 10.71 -15.71
C LYS A 28 20.02 10.80 -15.09
N VAL A 29 19.03 10.14 -15.68
CA VAL A 29 17.63 10.14 -15.21
C VAL A 29 17.53 9.55 -13.79
N TYR A 30 18.19 8.43 -13.52
CA TYR A 30 18.24 7.84 -12.18
C TYR A 30 18.79 8.83 -11.14
N LYS A 31 19.91 9.49 -11.45
CA LYS A 31 20.51 10.48 -10.55
C LYS A 31 19.58 11.66 -10.27
N GLU A 32 18.93 12.20 -11.31
CA GLU A 32 18.00 13.32 -11.18
C GLU A 32 16.75 12.92 -10.41
N LEU A 33 16.20 11.70 -10.65
CA LEU A 33 15.08 11.16 -9.87
C LEU A 33 15.47 11.03 -8.38
N LYS A 34 16.63 10.46 -8.06
CA LYS A 34 17.12 10.35 -6.68
C LYS A 34 17.26 11.71 -6.01
N GLN A 35 17.80 12.69 -6.70
CA GLN A 35 17.92 14.04 -6.19
C GLN A 35 16.52 14.66 -5.92
N THR A 36 15.57 14.45 -6.81
CA THR A 36 14.18 14.90 -6.65
C THR A 36 13.55 14.28 -5.39
N MET A 37 13.73 12.98 -5.18
CA MET A 37 13.24 12.28 -3.99
C MET A 37 13.88 12.79 -2.69
N GLU A 38 15.17 13.12 -2.72
CA GLU A 38 15.91 13.63 -1.54
C GLU A 38 15.56 15.08 -1.22
N GLU A 39 15.42 15.92 -2.23
CA GLU A 39 15.19 17.35 -2.08
C GLU A 39 13.71 17.74 -2.02
N GLY A 40 12.79 16.81 -2.34
CA GLY A 40 11.34 17.08 -2.36
C GLY A 40 10.92 18.03 -3.49
N LYS A 41 11.66 18.03 -4.60
CA LYS A 41 11.34 18.86 -5.78
C LYS A 41 10.26 18.20 -6.65
N GLU A 42 9.67 18.98 -7.53
CA GLU A 42 8.77 18.44 -8.54
C GLU A 42 9.54 17.63 -9.58
N LEU A 43 8.96 16.52 -10.01
CA LEU A 43 9.48 15.70 -11.08
C LEU A 43 9.18 16.37 -12.43
N THR A 44 10.21 16.64 -13.24
CA THR A 44 10.01 17.21 -14.57
C THR A 44 9.37 16.20 -15.53
N LEU A 45 8.62 16.68 -16.52
CA LEU A 45 7.97 15.81 -17.50
C LEU A 45 8.97 14.95 -18.28
N GLU A 46 10.14 15.48 -18.61
CA GLU A 46 11.19 14.76 -19.33
C GLU A 46 11.69 13.52 -18.54
N ILE A 47 11.90 13.70 -17.24
CA ILE A 47 12.29 12.59 -16.36
C ILE A 47 11.12 11.63 -16.19
N ALA A 48 9.92 12.16 -15.98
CA ALA A 48 8.73 11.37 -15.79
C ALA A 48 8.40 10.48 -17.00
N ASP A 49 8.60 10.94 -18.22
CA ASP A 49 8.38 10.16 -19.45
C ASP A 49 9.30 8.93 -19.52
N VAL A 50 10.58 9.11 -19.20
CA VAL A 50 11.54 7.98 -19.18
C VAL A 50 11.20 7.01 -18.06
N VAL A 51 10.88 7.51 -16.86
CA VAL A 51 10.51 6.66 -15.73
C VAL A 51 9.21 5.89 -16.01
N ALA A 52 8.21 6.55 -16.57
CA ALA A 52 6.93 5.93 -16.92
C ALA A 52 7.12 4.82 -17.96
N HIS A 53 7.94 5.07 -18.98
CA HIS A 53 8.27 4.06 -19.98
C HIS A 53 8.90 2.82 -19.35
N GLU A 54 9.95 2.98 -18.58
CA GLU A 54 10.67 1.85 -17.95
C GLU A 54 9.83 1.14 -16.90
N MET A 55 9.03 1.88 -16.15
CA MET A 55 8.08 1.30 -15.19
C MET A 55 7.02 0.45 -15.88
N LYS A 56 6.48 0.92 -17.01
CA LYS A 56 5.54 0.15 -17.83
C LYS A 56 6.19 -1.11 -18.41
N GLU A 57 7.37 -1.02 -19.02
CA GLU A 57 8.07 -2.19 -19.58
C GLU A 57 8.34 -3.23 -18.50
N TRP A 58 8.83 -2.80 -17.34
CA TRP A 58 9.03 -3.67 -16.18
C TRP A 58 7.72 -4.35 -15.74
N ALA A 59 6.63 -3.60 -15.68
CA ALA A 59 5.34 -4.13 -15.26
C ALA A 59 4.80 -5.16 -16.27
N ILE A 60 4.98 -4.91 -17.58
CA ILE A 60 4.59 -5.85 -18.65
C ILE A 60 5.41 -7.15 -18.54
N GLU A 61 6.70 -7.09 -18.27
CA GLU A 61 7.54 -8.28 -18.00
C GLU A 61 7.03 -9.09 -16.81
N LYS A 62 6.39 -8.43 -15.82
CA LYS A 62 5.72 -9.07 -14.69
C LYS A 62 4.29 -9.55 -15.01
N GLY A 63 3.86 -9.42 -16.26
CA GLY A 63 2.54 -9.84 -16.72
C GLY A 63 1.43 -8.82 -16.55
N ALA A 64 1.75 -7.58 -16.18
CA ALA A 64 0.74 -6.54 -16.04
C ALA A 64 0.18 -6.09 -17.40
N THR A 65 -1.13 -5.99 -17.46
CA THR A 65 -1.87 -5.45 -18.63
C THR A 65 -2.49 -4.09 -18.33
N HIS A 66 -2.59 -3.76 -17.05
CA HIS A 66 -3.24 -2.55 -16.54
C HIS A 66 -2.33 -1.85 -15.53
N TYR A 67 -2.57 -0.56 -15.35
CA TYR A 67 -2.05 0.23 -14.25
C TYR A 67 -3.19 0.84 -13.44
N SER A 68 -2.90 1.24 -12.22
CA SER A 68 -3.85 1.87 -11.31
C SER A 68 -3.17 3.00 -10.54
N HIS A 69 -3.82 4.16 -10.50
CA HIS A 69 -3.51 5.18 -9.51
C HIS A 69 -4.06 4.68 -8.16
N TRP A 70 -3.14 4.30 -7.27
CA TRP A 70 -3.44 3.67 -6.00
C TRP A 70 -3.30 4.70 -4.88
N PHE A 71 -4.39 5.02 -4.19
CA PHE A 71 -4.41 6.04 -3.14
C PHE A 71 -5.50 5.79 -2.11
N GLN A 72 -5.46 6.55 -1.01
CA GLN A 72 -6.39 6.46 0.12
C GLN A 72 -7.36 7.65 0.11
N PRO A 73 -8.56 7.52 -0.45
CA PRO A 73 -9.57 8.57 -0.43
C PRO A 73 -10.13 8.75 0.99
N LEU A 74 -10.90 9.82 1.18
CA LEU A 74 -11.52 10.16 2.46
C LEU A 74 -12.57 9.14 2.95
N THR A 75 -12.92 8.16 2.13
CA THR A 75 -13.86 7.07 2.47
C THR A 75 -13.25 5.97 3.33
N GLY A 76 -11.92 5.95 3.51
CA GLY A 76 -11.21 4.87 4.23
C GLY A 76 -11.06 3.56 3.45
N VAL A 77 -11.50 3.52 2.19
CA VAL A 77 -11.32 2.36 1.28
C VAL A 77 -10.31 2.73 0.21
N THR A 78 -9.28 1.89 0.01
CA THR A 78 -8.28 2.11 -1.04
C THR A 78 -8.96 2.26 -2.41
N ALA A 79 -8.67 3.34 -3.10
CA ALA A 79 -9.15 3.59 -4.45
C ALA A 79 -8.17 3.05 -5.49
N GLU A 80 -8.72 2.38 -6.47
CA GLU A 80 -7.99 1.84 -7.61
C GLU A 80 -8.84 2.04 -8.87
N LYS A 81 -8.30 2.74 -9.85
CA LYS A 81 -8.88 2.80 -11.19
C LYS A 81 -7.92 2.12 -12.16
N HIS A 82 -8.35 1.00 -12.69
CA HIS A 82 -7.52 0.19 -13.58
C HIS A 82 -7.73 0.65 -15.02
N ASP A 83 -6.68 1.19 -15.62
CA ASP A 83 -6.62 1.51 -17.03
C ASP A 83 -5.66 0.55 -17.75
N ALA A 84 -6.07 0.05 -18.91
CA ALA A 84 -5.19 -0.79 -19.72
C ALA A 84 -4.10 0.05 -20.37
N PHE A 85 -2.91 -0.52 -20.55
CA PHE A 85 -1.79 0.15 -21.24
C PHE A 85 -2.01 0.33 -22.76
N ILE A 86 -3.22 0.23 -23.27
CA ILE A 86 -3.47 0.26 -24.72
C ILE A 86 -3.74 1.67 -25.23
N THR A 87 -3.25 1.95 -26.44
CA THR A 87 -3.64 3.15 -27.20
C THR A 87 -4.92 2.90 -27.99
N ALA A 88 -5.48 3.96 -28.57
CA ALA A 88 -6.49 3.78 -29.61
C ALA A 88 -5.95 2.94 -30.77
N PRO A 89 -6.79 2.12 -31.43
CA PRO A 89 -6.37 1.31 -32.57
C PRO A 89 -5.80 2.15 -33.69
N LYS A 90 -4.69 1.70 -34.27
CA LYS A 90 -4.09 2.29 -35.48
C LYS A 90 -4.89 1.90 -36.73
N ALA A 91 -4.50 2.46 -37.87
CA ALA A 91 -5.12 2.18 -39.17
C ALA A 91 -5.04 0.68 -39.57
N ASP A 92 -4.06 -0.06 -39.04
CA ASP A 92 -3.89 -1.51 -39.26
C ASP A 92 -4.68 -2.36 -38.22
N GLY A 93 -5.51 -1.72 -37.37
CA GLY A 93 -6.29 -2.37 -36.34
C GLY A 93 -5.50 -2.79 -35.08
N LYS A 94 -4.20 -2.50 -35.02
CA LYS A 94 -3.34 -2.84 -33.87
C LYS A 94 -3.31 -1.72 -32.86
N VAL A 95 -3.08 -2.07 -31.58
CA VAL A 95 -2.84 -1.15 -30.48
C VAL A 95 -1.37 -1.17 -30.07
N LEU A 96 -0.92 -0.11 -29.43
CA LEU A 96 0.39 -0.07 -28.75
C LEU A 96 0.16 -0.08 -27.24
N MET A 97 1.16 -0.58 -26.52
CA MET A 97 1.22 -0.42 -25.07
C MET A 97 1.88 0.92 -24.77
N SER A 98 1.17 1.79 -24.02
CA SER A 98 1.60 3.16 -23.71
C SER A 98 1.30 3.52 -22.26
N PHE A 99 2.20 4.27 -21.66
CA PHE A 99 2.03 4.94 -20.38
C PHE A 99 2.99 6.14 -20.37
N SER A 100 2.47 7.33 -20.18
CA SER A 100 3.23 8.58 -20.31
C SER A 100 3.65 9.15 -18.95
N GLY A 101 4.67 10.00 -18.97
CA GLY A 101 5.07 10.76 -17.79
C GLY A 101 3.96 11.69 -17.30
N LYS A 102 3.13 12.22 -18.20
CA LYS A 102 1.96 13.02 -17.80
C LYS A 102 1.00 12.19 -16.95
N GLU A 103 0.69 10.96 -17.34
CA GLU A 103 -0.15 10.05 -16.56
C GLU A 103 0.47 9.71 -15.21
N LEU A 104 1.80 9.63 -15.14
CA LEU A 104 2.53 9.35 -13.90
C LEU A 104 2.47 10.53 -12.92
N ILE A 105 2.80 11.75 -13.36
CA ILE A 105 3.00 12.90 -12.45
C ILE A 105 1.80 13.84 -12.35
N LYS A 106 0.88 13.80 -13.30
CA LYS A 106 -0.28 14.67 -13.35
C LYS A 106 -1.43 13.98 -14.09
N GLY A 107 -1.82 12.82 -13.57
CA GLY A 107 -3.03 12.16 -14.05
C GLY A 107 -4.26 13.06 -13.77
N GLU A 108 -5.11 13.21 -14.76
CA GLU A 108 -6.40 13.92 -14.62
C GLU A 108 -7.53 12.87 -14.65
N PRO A 109 -7.72 12.12 -13.53
CA PRO A 109 -8.81 11.18 -13.50
C PRO A 109 -10.14 11.93 -13.55
N ASP A 110 -11.13 11.34 -14.19
CA ASP A 110 -12.50 11.78 -13.99
C ASP A 110 -12.83 11.61 -12.49
N ALA A 111 -13.05 12.71 -11.79
CA ALA A 111 -13.32 12.71 -10.37
C ALA A 111 -14.58 11.92 -10.00
N SER A 112 -15.50 11.72 -10.93
CA SER A 112 -16.65 10.82 -10.75
C SER A 112 -16.25 9.36 -10.58
N SER A 113 -15.03 8.98 -11.01
CA SER A 113 -14.47 7.63 -10.87
C SER A 113 -13.86 7.37 -9.51
N PHE A 114 -13.64 8.38 -8.68
CA PHE A 114 -13.01 8.23 -7.38
C PHE A 114 -13.95 8.62 -6.22
N PRO A 115 -13.94 7.85 -5.13
CA PRO A 115 -14.72 8.20 -3.96
C PRO A 115 -14.16 9.47 -3.30
N SER A 116 -15.00 10.49 -3.16
CA SER A 116 -14.64 11.77 -2.51
C SER A 116 -15.13 11.89 -1.06
N GLY A 117 -15.64 10.82 -0.48
CA GLY A 117 -16.28 10.84 0.84
C GLY A 117 -17.67 11.46 0.86
N GLY A 118 -18.27 11.69 -0.31
CA GLY A 118 -19.62 12.26 -0.45
C GLY A 118 -19.71 13.75 -0.09
N LEU A 119 -18.59 14.42 0.10
CA LEU A 119 -18.55 15.80 0.57
C LEU A 119 -18.71 16.82 -0.54
N ARG A 120 -18.58 16.43 -1.81
CA ARG A 120 -18.52 17.36 -2.93
C ARG A 120 -19.27 16.88 -4.16
N ALA A 121 -19.77 17.84 -4.94
CA ALA A 121 -20.23 17.58 -6.28
C ALA A 121 -19.05 17.18 -7.20
N THR A 122 -19.33 16.40 -8.22
CA THR A 122 -18.31 15.81 -9.12
C THR A 122 -17.34 16.85 -9.69
N PHE A 123 -17.82 18.02 -10.08
CA PHE A 123 -16.95 19.07 -10.63
C PHE A 123 -16.02 19.70 -9.60
N GLU A 124 -16.40 19.74 -8.32
CA GLU A 124 -15.57 20.25 -7.23
C GLU A 124 -14.51 19.26 -6.79
N ALA A 125 -14.75 17.96 -7.00
CA ALA A 125 -13.80 16.91 -6.67
C ALA A 125 -12.75 16.67 -7.76
N ARG A 126 -12.79 17.38 -8.89
CA ARG A 126 -11.77 17.27 -9.93
C ARG A 126 -10.42 17.73 -9.44
N GLY A 127 -9.39 16.99 -9.84
CA GLY A 127 -8.03 17.26 -9.41
C GLY A 127 -7.01 16.42 -10.16
N TYR A 128 -5.86 16.30 -9.54
CA TYR A 128 -4.73 15.55 -10.05
C TYR A 128 -4.39 14.39 -9.15
N THR A 129 -4.03 13.26 -9.77
CA THR A 129 -3.21 12.25 -9.11
C THR A 129 -1.75 12.56 -9.41
N ALA A 130 -0.89 12.49 -8.39
CA ALA A 130 0.54 12.67 -8.53
C ALA A 130 1.26 11.50 -7.87
N TRP A 131 2.17 10.84 -8.61
CA TRP A 131 2.99 9.80 -8.02
C TRP A 131 3.81 10.35 -6.85
N ASP A 132 3.71 9.71 -5.70
CA ASP A 132 4.67 9.90 -4.62
C ASP A 132 5.95 9.13 -4.98
N CYS A 133 6.90 9.80 -5.60
CA CYS A 133 8.14 9.16 -6.06
C CYS A 133 9.00 8.58 -4.92
N THR A 134 8.70 8.91 -3.67
CA THR A 134 9.35 8.32 -2.48
C THR A 134 8.70 7.01 -2.04
N SER A 135 7.54 6.66 -2.61
CA SER A 135 6.85 5.38 -2.41
C SER A 135 6.90 4.57 -3.71
N PRO A 136 7.60 3.42 -3.73
CA PRO A 136 7.82 2.69 -4.96
C PRO A 136 6.51 2.08 -5.49
N ALA A 137 6.34 2.11 -6.82
CA ALA A 137 5.27 1.39 -7.48
C ALA A 137 5.48 -0.13 -7.37
N PHE A 138 4.40 -0.89 -7.43
CA PHE A 138 4.45 -2.33 -7.27
C PHE A 138 3.47 -3.04 -8.20
N VAL A 139 3.77 -4.27 -8.56
CA VAL A 139 2.85 -5.13 -9.34
C VAL A 139 2.12 -6.04 -8.36
N ARG A 140 0.80 -5.88 -8.30
CA ARG A 140 -0.09 -6.79 -7.57
C ARG A 140 -0.64 -7.85 -8.50
N GLN A 141 -0.59 -9.08 -8.05
CA GLN A 141 -1.17 -10.23 -8.73
C GLN A 141 -2.42 -10.70 -7.98
N ASP A 142 -3.52 -10.87 -8.69
CA ASP A 142 -4.76 -11.39 -8.14
C ASP A 142 -5.53 -12.25 -9.19
N ALA A 143 -6.78 -12.58 -8.91
CA ALA A 143 -7.60 -13.39 -9.83
C ALA A 143 -7.89 -12.71 -11.18
N ALA A 144 -7.78 -11.39 -11.26
CA ALA A 144 -7.97 -10.62 -12.50
C ALA A 144 -6.69 -10.52 -13.35
N GLY A 145 -5.54 -10.97 -12.80
CA GLY A 145 -4.23 -10.87 -13.43
C GLY A 145 -3.28 -9.99 -12.67
N ALA A 146 -2.31 -9.40 -13.39
CA ALA A 146 -1.33 -8.49 -12.82
C ALA A 146 -1.64 -7.03 -13.16
N THR A 147 -1.53 -6.16 -12.16
CA THR A 147 -1.77 -4.72 -12.28
C THR A 147 -0.62 -3.94 -11.67
N LEU A 148 -0.10 -2.96 -12.38
CA LEU A 148 0.84 -1.98 -11.85
C LEU A 148 0.10 -1.00 -10.94
N CYS A 149 0.38 -1.01 -9.65
CA CYS A 149 -0.14 -0.07 -8.67
C CYS A 149 0.87 1.04 -8.42
N ILE A 150 0.44 2.28 -8.61
CA ILE A 150 1.27 3.47 -8.48
C ILE A 150 0.79 4.25 -7.27
N PRO A 151 1.55 4.30 -6.14
CA PRO A 151 1.18 5.08 -4.97
C PRO A 151 1.09 6.56 -5.33
N THR A 152 -0.09 7.14 -5.20
CA THR A 152 -0.36 8.53 -5.59
C THR A 152 -0.99 9.33 -4.47
N ALA A 153 -0.77 10.63 -4.50
CA ALA A 153 -1.57 11.63 -3.81
C ALA A 153 -2.64 12.16 -4.76
N PHE A 154 -3.80 12.53 -4.23
CA PHE A 154 -4.90 13.12 -4.98
C PHE A 154 -5.31 14.44 -4.37
N CYS A 155 -5.19 15.51 -5.13
CA CYS A 155 -5.53 16.87 -4.71
C CYS A 155 -6.35 17.59 -5.77
N SER A 156 -7.14 18.59 -5.34
CA SER A 156 -7.92 19.44 -6.23
C SER A 156 -7.03 20.31 -7.12
N TYR A 157 -7.62 20.96 -8.14
CA TYR A 157 -6.92 21.93 -8.98
C TYR A 157 -6.40 23.15 -8.18
N THR A 158 -7.02 23.45 -7.06
CA THR A 158 -6.63 24.53 -6.14
C THR A 158 -5.73 24.05 -5.00
N GLY A 159 -5.45 22.75 -4.95
CA GLY A 159 -4.48 22.15 -4.03
C GLY A 159 -5.07 21.61 -2.73
N GLU A 160 -6.41 21.59 -2.57
CA GLU A 160 -7.00 20.93 -1.40
C GLU A 160 -6.80 19.41 -1.47
N ALA A 161 -6.61 18.80 -0.30
CA ALA A 161 -6.50 17.37 -0.20
C ALA A 161 -7.85 16.68 -0.49
N LEU A 162 -7.85 15.73 -1.42
CA LEU A 162 -9.00 14.88 -1.73
C LEU A 162 -8.74 13.42 -1.28
N ASP A 163 -7.62 13.17 -0.64
CA ASP A 163 -7.19 11.90 -0.09
C ASP A 163 -6.55 12.05 1.30
N GLN A 164 -6.12 10.94 1.88
CA GLN A 164 -5.44 10.92 3.16
C GLN A 164 -3.91 11.08 3.03
N LYS A 165 -3.34 10.78 1.88
CA LYS A 165 -1.89 10.87 1.66
C LYS A 165 -1.39 12.30 1.52
N THR A 166 -2.15 13.18 0.87
CA THR A 166 -1.77 14.59 0.73
C THR A 166 -1.53 15.28 2.08
N PRO A 167 -2.44 15.20 3.07
CA PRO A 167 -2.16 15.77 4.40
C PRO A 167 -1.00 15.07 5.11
N LEU A 168 -0.82 13.76 4.93
CA LEU A 168 0.33 13.04 5.50
C LEU A 168 1.65 13.60 4.96
N LEU A 169 1.80 13.71 3.65
CA LEU A 169 3.02 14.23 3.02
C LEU A 169 3.31 15.68 3.45
N ARG A 170 2.27 16.51 3.53
CA ARG A 170 2.38 17.89 4.03
C ARG A 170 2.80 17.95 5.49
N SER A 171 2.28 17.06 6.33
CA SER A 171 2.67 17.00 7.75
C SER A 171 4.12 16.54 7.91
N MET A 172 4.59 15.60 7.08
CA MET A 172 5.98 15.16 7.06
C MET A 172 6.92 16.31 6.67
N GLU A 173 6.53 17.15 5.71
CA GLU A 173 7.33 18.32 5.32
C GLU A 173 7.33 19.39 6.42
N ALA A 174 6.20 19.62 7.07
CA ALA A 174 6.09 20.54 8.18
C ALA A 174 7.01 20.14 9.37
N ILE A 175 6.97 18.86 9.76
CA ILE A 175 7.85 18.34 10.82
C ILE A 175 9.32 18.38 10.42
N ASN A 176 9.64 18.05 9.16
CA ASN A 176 11.00 18.15 8.62
C ASN A 176 11.57 19.57 8.81
N LYS A 177 10.82 20.58 8.39
CA LYS A 177 11.22 21.99 8.52
C LYS A 177 11.50 22.40 9.96
N GLU A 178 10.58 22.10 10.87
CA GLU A 178 10.71 22.53 12.27
C GLU A 178 11.76 21.70 13.03
N ALA A 179 11.87 20.41 12.74
CA ALA A 179 12.93 19.57 13.31
C ALA A 179 14.33 20.03 12.87
N LEU A 180 14.51 20.35 11.58
CA LEU A 180 15.75 20.91 11.08
C LEU A 180 16.10 22.25 11.78
N ARG A 181 15.11 23.11 11.99
CA ARG A 181 15.29 24.37 12.74
C ARG A 181 15.77 24.09 14.16
N LEU A 182 15.16 23.10 14.83
CA LEU A 182 15.53 22.74 16.21
C LEU A 182 16.94 22.16 16.30
N ILE A 183 17.29 21.16 15.47
CA ILE A 183 18.62 20.52 15.57
C ILE A 183 19.77 21.46 15.21
N ARG A 184 19.52 22.49 14.39
CA ARG A 184 20.51 23.54 14.11
C ARG A 184 20.86 24.36 15.34
N LEU A 185 19.92 24.56 16.27
CA LEU A 185 20.19 25.21 17.55
C LEU A 185 21.13 24.38 18.44
N PHE A 186 21.19 23.06 18.23
CA PHE A 186 22.15 22.17 18.88
C PHE A 186 23.45 21.99 18.09
N GLY A 187 23.71 22.83 17.09
CA GLY A 187 24.95 22.84 16.32
C GLY A 187 25.02 21.86 15.16
N ASN A 188 23.94 21.15 14.83
CA ASN A 188 23.90 20.29 13.64
C ASN A 188 23.77 21.14 12.37
N THR A 189 24.82 21.18 11.56
CA THR A 189 24.87 21.94 10.29
C THR A 189 24.85 21.03 9.05
N THR A 190 24.94 19.72 9.22
CA THR A 190 25.12 18.77 8.12
C THR A 190 23.83 18.07 7.69
N SER A 191 22.87 17.87 8.59
CA SER A 191 21.60 17.24 8.25
C SER A 191 20.79 18.08 7.28
N LYS A 192 20.32 17.45 6.21
CA LYS A 192 19.52 18.09 5.15
C LYS A 192 18.02 17.80 5.28
N LYS A 193 17.68 16.70 5.93
CA LYS A 193 16.30 16.23 6.06
C LYS A 193 16.11 15.49 7.37
N VAL A 194 14.94 15.64 7.97
CA VAL A 194 14.44 14.84 9.09
C VAL A 194 13.17 14.13 8.62
N THR A 195 13.15 12.82 8.75
CA THR A 195 12.01 12.00 8.28
C THR A 195 11.41 11.27 9.46
N PRO A 196 10.11 11.43 9.74
CA PRO A 196 9.42 10.62 10.73
C PRO A 196 9.31 9.17 10.25
N SER A 197 9.43 8.22 11.15
CA SER A 197 9.24 6.80 10.88
C SER A 197 8.15 6.24 11.80
N VAL A 198 7.45 5.22 11.32
CA VAL A 198 6.41 4.51 12.06
C VAL A 198 6.45 3.02 11.72
N GLY A 199 6.11 2.17 12.69
CA GLY A 199 5.85 0.75 12.49
C GLY A 199 4.39 0.49 12.88
N ALA A 200 3.56 0.23 11.89
CA ALA A 200 2.15 -0.05 12.11
C ALA A 200 1.96 -1.53 12.40
N GLU A 201 1.43 -1.87 13.55
CA GLU A 201 1.08 -3.23 13.95
C GLU A 201 -0.37 -3.52 13.56
N GLN A 202 -0.62 -4.71 13.02
CA GLN A 202 -1.96 -5.15 12.68
C GLN A 202 -2.40 -6.28 13.60
N GLU A 203 -3.29 -5.95 14.52
CA GLU A 203 -4.00 -6.92 15.32
C GLU A 203 -5.31 -7.30 14.62
N TYR A 204 -5.59 -8.57 14.53
CA TYR A 204 -6.75 -9.05 13.76
C TYR A 204 -7.31 -10.36 14.30
N PHE A 205 -8.63 -10.51 14.21
CA PHE A 205 -9.31 -11.76 14.52
C PHE A 205 -9.43 -12.63 13.27
N LEU A 206 -9.25 -13.95 13.44
CA LEU A 206 -9.53 -14.93 12.42
C LEU A 206 -10.62 -15.88 12.88
N VAL A 207 -11.68 -15.97 12.09
CA VAL A 207 -12.79 -16.90 12.35
C VAL A 207 -13.02 -17.79 11.12
N ASP A 208 -13.54 -18.99 11.36
CA ASP A 208 -13.93 -19.88 10.29
C ASP A 208 -15.04 -19.27 9.43
N ALA A 209 -14.83 -19.16 8.11
CA ALA A 209 -15.75 -18.47 7.22
C ALA A 209 -17.13 -19.15 7.18
N ALA A 210 -17.18 -20.49 7.23
CA ALA A 210 -18.45 -21.21 7.21
C ALA A 210 -19.27 -21.00 8.48
N LYS A 211 -18.58 -20.82 9.63
CA LYS A 211 -19.24 -20.47 10.89
C LYS A 211 -19.68 -19.02 10.90
N PHE A 212 -18.86 -18.10 10.40
CA PHE A 212 -19.18 -16.69 10.27
C PHE A 212 -20.48 -16.48 9.44
N MET A 213 -20.62 -17.19 8.32
CA MET A 213 -21.79 -17.08 7.45
C MET A 213 -23.09 -17.56 8.09
N LYS A 214 -23.05 -18.25 9.24
CA LYS A 214 -24.22 -18.62 10.03
C LYS A 214 -24.63 -17.58 11.07
N ARG A 215 -23.82 -16.54 11.25
CA ARG A 215 -23.98 -15.50 12.27
C ARG A 215 -24.44 -14.19 11.64
N LYS A 216 -25.78 -13.97 11.63
CA LYS A 216 -26.37 -12.75 11.07
C LYS A 216 -25.93 -11.49 11.78
N ASP A 217 -25.71 -11.54 13.09
CA ASP A 217 -25.17 -10.43 13.87
C ASP A 217 -23.78 -10.00 13.38
N LEU A 218 -22.87 -10.95 13.16
CA LEU A 218 -21.53 -10.66 12.61
C LEU A 218 -21.59 -10.11 11.18
N ILE A 219 -22.50 -10.66 10.35
CA ILE A 219 -22.63 -10.24 8.93
C ILE A 219 -23.16 -8.82 8.82
N TYR A 220 -24.21 -8.47 9.59
CA TYR A 220 -24.90 -7.20 9.44
C TYR A 220 -24.33 -6.07 10.31
N THR A 221 -23.73 -6.38 11.45
CA THR A 221 -23.27 -5.36 12.39
C THR A 221 -21.76 -5.36 12.63
N GLY A 222 -21.04 -6.37 12.13
CA GLY A 222 -19.60 -6.52 12.36
C GLY A 222 -19.23 -6.96 13.78
N ARG A 223 -20.20 -7.18 14.66
CA ARG A 223 -19.96 -7.52 16.07
C ARG A 223 -20.90 -8.61 16.58
N THR A 224 -20.50 -9.26 17.67
CA THR A 224 -21.34 -10.22 18.38
C THR A 224 -22.46 -9.49 19.15
N LEU A 225 -23.71 -9.79 18.84
CA LEU A 225 -24.88 -9.30 19.57
C LEU A 225 -25.50 -10.39 20.44
N PHE A 226 -25.35 -11.66 20.08
CA PHE A 226 -25.97 -12.80 20.72
C PHE A 226 -24.96 -13.90 20.98
N GLY A 227 -25.19 -14.68 22.04
CA GLY A 227 -24.40 -15.83 22.39
C GLY A 227 -23.79 -15.72 23.79
N ALA A 228 -23.19 -16.81 24.21
CA ALA A 228 -22.44 -16.87 25.46
C ALA A 228 -21.07 -16.22 25.32
N MET A 229 -20.55 -15.70 26.41
CA MET A 229 -19.14 -15.31 26.50
C MET A 229 -18.24 -16.53 26.22
N PRO A 230 -17.05 -16.33 25.65
CA PRO A 230 -16.10 -17.42 25.49
C PRO A 230 -15.72 -18.02 26.87
N PRO A 231 -15.42 -19.32 26.95
CA PRO A 231 -15.07 -19.96 28.21
C PRO A 231 -13.75 -19.44 28.81
N LYS A 232 -12.90 -18.87 27.98
CA LYS A 232 -11.70 -18.13 28.36
C LYS A 232 -11.71 -16.76 27.72
N GLY A 233 -11.34 -15.75 28.48
CA GLY A 233 -11.08 -14.39 28.02
C GLY A 233 -9.58 -14.13 27.88
N GLN A 234 -9.10 -13.07 28.50
CA GLN A 234 -7.70 -12.64 28.45
C GLN A 234 -6.91 -12.99 29.74
N GLU A 235 -7.49 -13.84 30.58
CA GLU A 235 -6.92 -14.18 31.87
C GLU A 235 -5.57 -14.87 31.73
N LEU A 236 -4.58 -14.40 32.48
CA LEU A 236 -3.21 -14.91 32.55
C LEU A 236 -2.44 -14.84 31.21
N ASP A 237 -2.94 -14.16 30.21
CA ASP A 237 -2.34 -14.01 28.89
C ASP A 237 -1.98 -15.34 28.21
N ASP A 238 -2.69 -16.42 28.54
CA ASP A 238 -2.35 -17.77 28.11
C ASP A 238 -2.49 -17.96 26.60
N HIS A 239 -3.35 -17.19 25.93
CA HIS A 239 -3.44 -17.19 24.47
C HIS A 239 -2.23 -16.49 23.84
N TYR A 240 -1.80 -15.37 24.39
CA TYR A 240 -0.63 -14.62 23.91
C TYR A 240 0.64 -15.46 23.87
N PHE A 241 0.92 -16.21 24.93
CA PHE A 241 2.08 -17.10 25.04
C PHE A 241 1.85 -18.48 24.41
N GLY A 242 0.68 -18.74 23.87
CA GLY A 242 0.31 -20.02 23.28
C GLY A 242 0.94 -20.27 21.91
N THR A 243 0.98 -21.54 21.51
CA THR A 243 1.43 -21.92 20.18
C THR A 243 0.42 -21.52 19.11
N ILE A 244 0.92 -21.07 17.96
CA ILE A 244 0.08 -20.79 16.79
C ILE A 244 -0.47 -22.11 16.23
N ARG A 245 -1.78 -22.20 16.06
CA ARG A 245 -2.44 -23.38 15.50
C ARG A 245 -2.04 -23.59 14.04
N GLN A 246 -1.87 -24.82 13.61
CA GLN A 246 -1.34 -25.18 12.29
C GLN A 246 -2.08 -24.50 11.13
N LYS A 247 -3.43 -24.42 11.16
CA LYS A 247 -4.22 -23.72 10.14
C LYS A 247 -3.86 -22.24 10.06
N ILE A 248 -3.66 -21.61 11.21
CA ILE A 248 -3.29 -20.20 11.32
C ILE A 248 -1.85 -19.98 10.88
N ALA A 249 -0.93 -20.86 11.27
CA ALA A 249 0.46 -20.81 10.82
C ALA A 249 0.57 -20.91 9.30
N GLY A 250 -0.22 -21.76 8.64
CA GLY A 250 -0.29 -21.83 7.18
C GLY A 250 -0.81 -20.54 6.54
N TYR A 251 -1.83 -19.94 7.12
CA TYR A 251 -2.32 -18.63 6.69
C TYR A 251 -1.25 -17.53 6.84
N MET A 252 -0.60 -17.45 8.00
CA MET A 252 0.44 -16.45 8.27
C MET A 252 1.64 -16.61 7.33
N LYS A 253 2.04 -17.86 7.00
CA LYS A 253 3.09 -18.14 6.03
C LYS A 253 2.74 -17.51 4.67
N ASP A 254 1.56 -17.81 4.14
CA ASP A 254 1.15 -17.30 2.82
C ASP A 254 1.00 -15.77 2.81
N VAL A 255 0.55 -15.17 3.92
CA VAL A 255 0.53 -13.70 4.09
C VAL A 255 1.93 -13.13 3.99
N ASN A 256 2.89 -13.70 4.73
CA ASN A 256 4.27 -13.21 4.72
C ASN A 256 4.91 -13.32 3.33
N GLU A 257 4.74 -14.44 2.64
CA GLU A 257 5.29 -14.62 1.30
C GLU A 257 4.77 -13.56 0.31
N GLU A 258 3.48 -13.27 0.33
CA GLU A 258 2.91 -12.21 -0.51
C GLU A 258 3.41 -10.82 -0.13
N LEU A 259 3.50 -10.52 1.15
CA LEU A 259 4.00 -9.25 1.65
C LEU A 259 5.47 -9.03 1.30
N TRP A 260 6.32 -10.05 1.46
CA TRP A 260 7.74 -9.95 1.10
C TRP A 260 7.93 -9.68 -0.39
N LYS A 261 7.16 -10.32 -1.27
CA LYS A 261 7.17 -10.04 -2.71
C LYS A 261 6.82 -8.59 -3.03
N LEU A 262 5.95 -7.98 -2.23
CA LEU A 262 5.55 -6.57 -2.32
C LEU A 262 6.47 -5.62 -1.52
N GLY A 263 7.63 -6.09 -1.05
CA GLY A 263 8.62 -5.29 -0.36
C GLY A 263 8.23 -4.86 1.07
N VAL A 264 7.16 -5.44 1.61
CA VAL A 264 6.76 -5.21 3.00
C VAL A 264 7.57 -6.08 3.92
N SER A 265 8.34 -5.48 4.81
CA SER A 265 9.20 -6.18 5.77
C SER A 265 8.43 -6.74 6.97
N SER A 266 7.41 -7.57 6.69
CA SER A 266 6.68 -8.32 7.71
C SER A 266 7.64 -9.22 8.48
N LYS A 267 7.74 -9.01 9.80
CA LYS A 267 8.76 -9.65 10.63
C LYS A 267 8.17 -10.49 11.74
N THR A 268 7.21 -9.95 12.48
CA THR A 268 6.67 -10.60 13.67
C THR A 268 5.26 -11.12 13.40
N GLN A 269 5.00 -12.32 13.87
CA GLN A 269 3.68 -12.93 13.88
C GLN A 269 3.51 -13.75 15.16
N HIS A 270 2.41 -13.55 15.88
CA HIS A 270 2.10 -14.31 17.11
C HIS A 270 0.60 -14.22 17.41
N ASN A 271 0.18 -14.91 18.47
CA ASN A 271 -1.15 -14.75 19.04
C ASN A 271 -1.21 -13.49 19.89
N GLU A 272 -2.35 -12.79 19.84
CA GLU A 272 -2.67 -11.71 20.75
C GLU A 272 -3.42 -12.19 22.00
N VAL A 273 -3.67 -11.28 22.93
CA VAL A 273 -4.26 -11.60 24.24
C VAL A 273 -5.68 -12.14 24.11
N ALA A 274 -6.49 -11.59 23.21
CA ALA A 274 -7.86 -12.03 23.03
C ALA A 274 -7.95 -13.36 22.27
N PRO A 275 -8.90 -14.24 22.59
CA PRO A 275 -9.10 -15.50 21.88
C PRO A 275 -9.30 -15.29 20.38
N ALA A 276 -8.55 -16.02 19.56
CA ALA A 276 -8.52 -15.95 18.09
C ALA A 276 -8.01 -14.63 17.51
N GLN A 277 -7.41 -13.77 18.31
CA GLN A 277 -6.69 -12.59 17.88
C GLN A 277 -5.21 -12.94 17.59
N HIS A 278 -4.67 -12.31 16.55
CA HIS A 278 -3.31 -12.52 16.08
C HIS A 278 -2.72 -11.19 15.64
N GLU A 279 -1.41 -11.10 15.63
CA GLU A 279 -0.70 -9.89 15.24
C GLU A 279 0.26 -10.14 14.08
N LEU A 280 0.44 -9.10 13.28
CA LEU A 280 1.51 -8.96 12.31
C LEU A 280 2.16 -7.59 12.49
N ALA A 281 3.48 -7.59 12.75
CA ALA A 281 4.26 -6.37 12.87
C ALA A 281 5.38 -6.30 11.81
N PRO A 282 5.40 -5.29 10.95
CA PRO A 282 6.50 -5.02 10.04
C PRO A 282 7.63 -4.26 10.74
N ILE A 283 8.81 -4.24 10.13
CA ILE A 283 9.87 -3.30 10.51
C ILE A 283 9.41 -1.89 10.17
N TYR A 284 9.69 -0.93 11.05
CA TYR A 284 9.35 0.48 10.83
C TYR A 284 9.99 1.04 9.54
N ALA A 285 9.31 1.99 8.92
CA ALA A 285 9.73 2.65 7.69
C ALA A 285 9.40 4.16 7.76
N PRO A 286 9.88 5.00 6.82
CA PRO A 286 9.38 6.36 6.66
C PRO A 286 7.85 6.38 6.64
N ALA A 287 7.23 7.37 7.29
CA ALA A 287 5.81 7.35 7.61
C ALA A 287 4.89 7.16 6.38
N ASN A 288 5.20 7.77 5.24
CA ASN A 288 4.43 7.59 4.00
C ASN A 288 4.52 6.15 3.45
N ILE A 289 5.70 5.55 3.49
CA ILE A 289 5.91 4.16 3.06
C ILE A 289 5.23 3.20 4.04
N ALA A 290 5.38 3.44 5.35
CA ALA A 290 4.75 2.61 6.37
C ALA A 290 3.22 2.61 6.26
N VAL A 291 2.60 3.75 5.96
CA VAL A 291 1.16 3.87 5.73
C VAL A 291 0.74 3.11 4.47
N ASP A 292 1.46 3.24 3.37
CA ASP A 292 1.19 2.46 2.15
C ASP A 292 1.34 0.95 2.42
N HIS A 293 2.41 0.54 3.11
CA HIS A 293 2.60 -0.85 3.53
C HIS A 293 1.45 -1.35 4.40
N ASN A 294 0.95 -0.54 5.32
CA ASN A 294 -0.18 -0.91 6.17
C ASN A 294 -1.45 -1.19 5.35
N GLN A 295 -1.73 -0.40 4.33
CA GLN A 295 -2.85 -0.65 3.42
C GLN A 295 -2.66 -1.95 2.63
N ILE A 296 -1.45 -2.22 2.15
CA ILE A 296 -1.10 -3.47 1.47
C ILE A 296 -1.27 -4.67 2.42
N ILE A 297 -0.82 -4.54 3.67
CA ILE A 297 -0.99 -5.57 4.72
C ILE A 297 -2.47 -5.87 4.92
N MET A 298 -3.30 -4.86 5.16
CA MET A 298 -4.74 -5.05 5.40
C MET A 298 -5.44 -5.74 4.23
N GLN A 299 -5.13 -5.37 2.99
CA GLN A 299 -5.67 -6.01 1.79
C GLN A 299 -5.20 -7.47 1.65
N THR A 300 -3.91 -7.72 1.90
CA THR A 300 -3.31 -9.05 1.81
C THR A 300 -3.89 -9.99 2.87
N LEU A 301 -4.01 -9.55 4.11
CA LEU A 301 -4.63 -10.31 5.20
C LEU A 301 -6.04 -10.78 4.83
N LYS A 302 -6.87 -9.89 4.26
CA LYS A 302 -8.24 -10.22 3.81
C LYS A 302 -8.26 -11.23 2.66
N ARG A 303 -7.41 -11.01 1.66
CA ARG A 303 -7.35 -11.84 0.45
C ARG A 303 -6.88 -13.25 0.78
N VAL A 304 -5.83 -13.37 1.56
CA VAL A 304 -5.27 -14.67 1.96
C VAL A 304 -6.23 -15.42 2.89
N ALA A 305 -6.92 -14.72 3.81
CA ALA A 305 -7.91 -15.35 4.69
C ALA A 305 -8.99 -16.10 3.90
N ARG A 306 -9.49 -15.50 2.82
CA ARG A 306 -10.50 -16.14 1.95
C ARG A 306 -10.00 -17.47 1.36
N ARG A 307 -8.74 -17.54 0.93
CA ARG A 307 -8.14 -18.78 0.37
C ARG A 307 -8.01 -19.87 1.42
N HIS A 308 -7.83 -19.52 2.69
CA HIS A 308 -7.76 -20.45 3.81
C HIS A 308 -9.12 -20.80 4.43
N GLY A 309 -10.23 -20.35 3.83
CA GLY A 309 -11.57 -20.55 4.40
C GLY A 309 -11.76 -19.83 5.73
N LEU A 310 -11.08 -18.71 5.90
CA LEU A 310 -11.14 -17.83 7.05
C LEU A 310 -11.79 -16.50 6.70
N LYS A 311 -12.41 -15.87 7.68
CA LYS A 311 -12.86 -14.48 7.64
C LYS A 311 -12.00 -13.69 8.63
N ARG A 312 -11.35 -12.64 8.14
CA ARG A 312 -10.72 -11.64 9.00
C ARG A 312 -11.78 -10.64 9.45
N SER A 313 -11.84 -10.35 10.71
CA SER A 313 -12.55 -9.20 11.25
C SER A 313 -11.62 -7.98 11.22
N GLU A 314 -12.18 -6.82 10.90
CA GLU A 314 -11.50 -5.53 10.96
C GLU A 314 -11.85 -4.78 12.24
N GLU A 315 -11.97 -5.49 13.33
CA GLU A 315 -12.17 -4.80 14.59
C GLU A 315 -10.89 -4.05 14.92
N HIS A 316 -11.06 -2.75 14.81
CA HIS A 316 -10.13 -1.71 15.22
C HIS A 316 -8.75 -1.76 14.52
N THR A 317 -8.77 -1.19 13.40
CA THR A 317 -7.77 -0.17 13.16
C THR A 317 -7.41 0.46 14.49
N SER A 318 -6.18 0.20 14.88
CA SER A 318 -5.43 0.99 15.82
C SER A 318 -6.04 2.36 16.07
N GLU A 319 -6.36 2.63 17.28
CA GLU A 319 -6.39 3.97 17.79
C GLU A 319 -5.06 4.70 17.57
#